data_dbfc9b84c5c368533e991e6773f784a1
#
_entry.id   dbfc9b84c5c368533e991e6773f784a1
#
_cell.length_a   1.000
_cell.length_b   1.000
_cell.length_c   1.000
_cell.angle_alpha   90.00
_cell.angle_beta   90.00
_cell.angle_gamma   90.00
#
_symmetry.space_group_name_H-M   'P 1'
#
loop_
_entity.id
_entity.type
_entity.pdbx_description
1 polymer ?
#
loop_
_entity_poly.entity_id
_entity_poly.type
_entity_poly.pdbx_seq_one_letter_code
_entity_poly.pdbx_strand_id
1 'polypeptide(L)'
;MGQHAEVWRSSKALRTTFWSVQLMLAAVFFVAGTMKLAGPQVEIGFFDKIGFGQWFRYCTGALEATCAILVLIPRTAGVAATLLAMTMVGAVEVHLAITGGSPVFAIVLLVLAVGVTWYHELYLPWHQ
;
A
#
# COMPACT_ATOMS: atom_id res chain seq x y z
N MET A 1 -26.92 19.79 -20.98
CA MET A 1 -26.11 20.60 -20.05
C MET A 1 -25.88 19.93 -18.69
N GLY A 2 -26.90 19.32 -18.08
CA GLY A 2 -26.77 18.64 -16.79
C GLY A 2 -25.81 17.46 -16.78
N GLN A 3 -25.82 16.64 -17.84
CA GLN A 3 -24.99 15.44 -17.93
C GLN A 3 -23.50 15.75 -17.92
N HIS A 4 -23.07 16.80 -18.62
CA HIS A 4 -21.66 17.19 -18.64
C HIS A 4 -21.20 17.68 -17.26
N ALA A 5 -22.02 18.45 -16.56
CA ALA A 5 -21.70 18.92 -15.21
C ALA A 5 -21.60 17.76 -14.22
N GLU A 6 -22.46 16.76 -14.34
CA GLU A 6 -22.43 15.57 -13.47
C GLU A 6 -21.18 14.73 -13.72
N VAL A 7 -20.80 14.53 -14.97
CA VAL A 7 -19.56 13.81 -15.33
C VAL A 7 -18.34 14.52 -14.76
N TRP A 8 -18.28 15.85 -14.89
CA TRP A 8 -17.18 16.63 -14.33
C TRP A 8 -17.10 16.54 -12.81
N ARG A 9 -18.23 16.62 -12.12
CA ARG A 9 -18.29 16.49 -10.66
C ARG A 9 -17.88 15.10 -10.21
N SER A 10 -18.39 14.07 -10.88
CA SER A 10 -18.05 12.68 -10.60
C SER A 10 -16.56 12.42 -10.79
N SER A 11 -15.97 12.94 -11.87
CA SER A 11 -14.55 12.82 -12.17
C SER A 11 -13.69 13.51 -11.10
N LYS A 12 -14.07 14.71 -10.67
CA LYS A 12 -13.35 15.44 -9.60
C LYS A 12 -13.48 14.74 -8.26
N ALA A 13 -14.68 14.26 -7.92
CA ALA A 13 -14.90 13.52 -6.67
C ALA A 13 -14.09 12.24 -6.64
N LEU A 14 -14.07 11.50 -7.73
CA LEU A 14 -13.29 10.27 -7.85
C LEU A 14 -11.80 10.56 -7.70
N ARG A 15 -11.30 11.56 -8.39
CA ARG A 15 -9.89 11.97 -8.32
C ARG A 15 -9.50 12.38 -6.89
N THR A 16 -10.32 13.19 -6.23
CA THR A 16 -10.07 13.62 -4.85
C THR A 16 -10.05 12.44 -3.90
N THR A 17 -11.00 11.51 -4.06
CA THR A 17 -11.09 10.31 -3.23
C THR A 17 -9.82 9.47 -3.37
N PHE A 18 -9.38 9.19 -4.59
CA PHE A 18 -8.20 8.35 -4.81
C PHE A 18 -6.91 9.05 -4.39
N TRP A 19 -6.79 10.36 -4.57
CA TRP A 19 -5.65 11.11 -4.04
C TRP A 19 -5.59 11.07 -2.52
N SER A 20 -6.75 11.17 -1.85
CA SER A 20 -6.82 11.05 -0.40
C SER A 20 -6.39 9.66 0.07
N VAL A 21 -6.85 8.62 -0.62
CA VAL A 21 -6.45 7.23 -0.34
C VAL A 21 -4.95 7.04 -0.55
N GLN A 22 -4.40 7.57 -1.65
CA GLN A 22 -2.97 7.47 -1.94
C GLN A 22 -2.12 8.16 -0.87
N LEU A 23 -2.52 9.35 -0.41
CA LEU A 23 -1.82 10.06 0.67
C LEU A 23 -1.86 9.26 1.96
N MET A 24 -3.01 8.68 2.28
CA MET A 24 -3.16 7.84 3.47
C MET A 24 -2.29 6.60 3.39
N LEU A 25 -2.31 5.89 2.25
CA LEU A 25 -1.46 4.73 2.02
C LEU A 25 0.02 5.09 2.14
N ALA A 26 0.42 6.20 1.54
CA ALA A 26 1.80 6.67 1.61
C ALA A 26 2.23 6.91 3.06
N ALA A 27 1.40 7.58 3.86
CA ALA A 27 1.69 7.84 5.26
C ALA A 27 1.81 6.54 6.06
N VAL A 28 0.84 5.64 5.91
CA VAL A 28 0.81 4.37 6.65
C VAL A 28 2.02 3.50 6.30
N PHE A 29 2.31 3.32 5.01
CA PHE A 29 3.41 2.47 4.58
C PHE A 29 4.78 3.09 4.83
N PHE A 30 4.88 4.41 4.78
CA PHE A 30 6.12 5.08 5.15
C PHE A 30 6.45 4.86 6.63
N VAL A 31 5.46 5.01 7.51
CA VAL A 31 5.63 4.74 8.93
C VAL A 31 5.94 3.26 9.16
N ALA A 32 5.17 2.36 8.54
CA ALA A 32 5.40 0.92 8.68
C ALA A 32 6.78 0.50 8.19
N GLY A 33 7.21 1.02 7.03
CA GLY A 33 8.52 0.71 6.46
C GLY A 33 9.65 1.24 7.31
N THR A 34 9.57 2.49 7.78
CA THR A 34 10.61 3.07 8.64
C THR A 34 10.68 2.39 10.00
N MET A 35 9.55 1.97 10.55
CA MET A 35 9.53 1.18 11.80
C MET A 35 10.25 -0.16 11.62
N LYS A 36 10.05 -0.84 10.50
CA LYS A 36 10.77 -2.08 10.21
C LYS A 36 12.26 -1.85 10.09
N LEU A 37 12.68 -0.75 9.47
CA LEU A 37 14.09 -0.41 9.33
C LEU A 37 14.72 -0.01 10.67
N ALA A 38 13.99 0.72 11.52
CA ALA A 38 14.46 1.13 12.84
C ALA A 38 14.62 -0.04 13.79
N GLY A 39 13.78 -1.07 13.65
CA GLY A 39 13.91 -2.31 14.41
C GLY A 39 13.56 -2.23 15.88
N PRO A 40 12.39 -1.67 16.26
CA PRO A 40 11.95 -1.82 17.64
C PRO A 40 11.69 -3.29 17.98
N GLN A 41 11.68 -3.63 19.26
CA GLN A 41 11.58 -5.02 19.70
C GLN A 41 10.35 -5.74 19.16
N VAL A 42 9.23 -5.03 18.98
CA VAL A 42 8.01 -5.60 18.41
C VAL A 42 8.25 -6.10 16.98
N GLU A 43 8.94 -5.32 16.17
CA GLU A 43 9.25 -5.68 14.78
C GLU A 43 10.27 -6.82 14.72
N ILE A 44 11.31 -6.77 15.54
CA ILE A 44 12.32 -7.83 15.62
C ILE A 44 11.65 -9.14 16.01
N GLY A 45 10.80 -9.12 17.03
CA GLY A 45 10.07 -10.31 17.48
C GLY A 45 9.13 -10.88 16.44
N PHE A 46 8.44 -10.01 15.69
CA PHE A 46 7.53 -10.41 14.61
C PHE A 46 8.29 -11.16 13.52
N PHE A 47 9.42 -10.60 13.07
CA PHE A 47 10.21 -11.23 12.01
C PHE A 47 10.96 -12.47 12.49
N ASP A 48 11.31 -12.56 13.78
CA ASP A 48 11.84 -13.80 14.36
C ASP A 48 10.82 -14.94 14.26
N LYS A 49 9.54 -14.67 14.48
CA LYS A 49 8.48 -15.68 14.34
C LYS A 49 8.33 -16.15 12.90
N ILE A 50 8.52 -15.25 11.92
CA ILE A 50 8.46 -15.63 10.51
C ILE A 50 9.59 -16.62 10.17
N GLY A 51 10.76 -16.43 10.74
CA GLY A 51 11.86 -17.40 10.66
C GLY A 51 12.77 -17.28 9.45
N PHE A 52 12.63 -16.26 8.62
CA PHE A 52 13.51 -16.04 7.46
C PHE A 52 14.77 -15.23 7.80
N GLY A 53 14.86 -14.70 9.02
CA GLY A 53 15.96 -13.85 9.45
C GLY A 53 15.61 -12.35 9.39
N GLN A 54 16.43 -11.55 10.06
CA GLN A 54 16.18 -10.11 10.15
C GLN A 54 16.42 -9.37 8.83
N TRP A 55 17.19 -9.96 7.89
CA TRP A 55 17.37 -9.38 6.57
C TRP A 55 16.03 -9.17 5.85
N PHE A 56 15.09 -10.09 6.08
CA PHE A 56 13.75 -10.01 5.50
C PHE A 56 13.00 -8.78 6.02
N ARG A 57 13.21 -8.42 7.29
CA ARG A 57 12.66 -7.20 7.89
C ARG A 57 13.19 -5.96 7.17
N TYR A 58 14.51 -5.91 6.93
CA TYR A 58 15.11 -4.78 6.22
C TYR A 58 14.61 -4.68 4.79
N CYS A 59 14.52 -5.80 4.08
CA CYS A 59 14.00 -5.81 2.70
C CYS A 59 12.56 -5.35 2.63
N THR A 60 11.69 -5.87 3.49
CA THR A 60 10.28 -5.48 3.53
C THR A 60 10.13 -4.01 3.90
N GLY A 61 10.87 -3.55 4.89
CA GLY A 61 10.84 -2.15 5.32
C GLY A 61 11.29 -1.20 4.23
N ALA A 62 12.37 -1.52 3.55
CA ALA A 62 12.88 -0.71 2.44
C ALA A 62 11.88 -0.68 1.28
N LEU A 63 11.27 -1.81 0.95
CA LEU A 63 10.26 -1.89 -0.10
C LEU A 63 9.04 -1.02 0.25
N GLU A 64 8.53 -1.15 1.46
CA GLU A 64 7.35 -0.38 1.91
C GLU A 64 7.63 1.12 1.93
N ALA A 65 8.75 1.55 2.49
CA ALA A 65 9.11 2.96 2.56
C ALA A 65 9.32 3.56 1.17
N THR A 66 10.00 2.84 0.29
CA THR A 66 10.23 3.28 -1.10
C THR A 66 8.92 3.37 -1.87
N CYS A 67 8.08 2.33 -1.81
CA CYS A 67 6.79 2.33 -2.49
C CYS A 67 5.83 3.37 -1.92
N ALA A 68 5.94 3.70 -0.62
CA ALA A 68 5.16 4.77 -0.02
C ALA A 68 5.44 6.12 -0.69
N ILE A 69 6.69 6.36 -1.07
CA ILE A 69 7.07 7.57 -1.80
C ILE A 69 6.59 7.47 -3.26
N LEU A 70 6.84 6.34 -3.91
CA LEU A 70 6.53 6.13 -5.33
C LEU A 70 5.03 6.13 -5.62
N VAL A 71 4.19 5.77 -4.66
CA VAL A 71 2.74 5.79 -4.84
C VAL A 71 2.18 7.21 -4.98
N LEU A 72 2.95 8.22 -4.57
CA LEU A 72 2.57 9.63 -4.72
C LEU A 72 2.97 10.22 -6.07
N ILE A 73 3.79 9.51 -6.83
CA ILE A 73 4.27 9.97 -8.14
C ILE A 73 3.38 9.31 -9.21
N PRO A 74 2.65 10.10 -10.05
CA PRO A 74 1.68 9.52 -10.99
C PRO A 74 2.26 8.45 -11.91
N ARG A 75 3.51 8.61 -12.37
CA ARG A 75 4.16 7.65 -13.26
C ARG A 75 4.37 6.27 -12.64
N THR A 76 4.66 6.25 -11.34
CA THR A 76 5.03 5.02 -10.62
C THR A 76 3.96 4.51 -9.68
N ALA A 77 2.88 5.27 -9.51
CA ALA A 77 1.84 4.98 -8.52
C ALA A 77 1.20 3.61 -8.71
N GLY A 78 0.89 3.23 -9.95
CA GLY A 78 0.27 1.93 -10.24
C GLY A 78 1.18 0.77 -9.88
N VAL A 79 2.46 0.84 -10.26
CA VAL A 79 3.45 -0.20 -9.93
C VAL A 79 3.68 -0.25 -8.41
N ALA A 80 3.84 0.92 -7.78
CA ALA A 80 4.05 0.99 -6.34
C ALA A 80 2.87 0.40 -5.56
N ALA A 81 1.64 0.76 -5.95
CA ALA A 81 0.43 0.21 -5.32
C ALA A 81 0.33 -1.30 -5.50
N THR A 82 0.70 -1.82 -6.67
CA THR A 82 0.72 -3.26 -6.93
C THR A 82 1.72 -3.96 -6.01
N LEU A 83 2.92 -3.43 -5.86
CA LEU A 83 3.93 -4.00 -4.97
C LEU A 83 3.48 -3.97 -3.51
N LEU A 84 2.85 -2.88 -3.09
CA LEU A 84 2.29 -2.79 -1.74
C LEU A 84 1.16 -3.80 -1.53
N ALA A 85 0.30 -4.00 -2.54
CA ALA A 85 -0.75 -5.01 -2.49
C ALA A 85 -0.17 -6.42 -2.33
N MET A 86 0.88 -6.76 -3.08
CA MET A 86 1.56 -8.04 -2.96
C MET A 86 2.16 -8.24 -1.57
N THR A 87 2.75 -7.18 -1.01
CA THR A 87 3.28 -7.19 0.36
C THR A 87 2.17 -7.47 1.37
N MET A 88 1.00 -6.88 1.18
CA MET A 88 -0.14 -7.11 2.07
C MET A 88 -0.73 -8.50 1.94
N VAL A 89 -0.72 -9.11 0.77
CA VAL A 89 -1.07 -10.53 0.61
C VAL A 89 -0.16 -11.39 1.49
N GLY A 90 1.14 -11.16 1.43
CA GLY A 90 2.11 -11.85 2.30
C GLY A 90 1.85 -11.60 3.77
N ALA A 91 1.52 -10.37 4.15
CA ALA A 91 1.20 -10.02 5.53
C ALA A 91 -0.04 -10.76 6.05
N VAL A 92 -1.08 -10.87 5.22
CA VAL A 92 -2.28 -11.65 5.57
C VAL A 92 -1.92 -13.11 5.81
N GLU A 93 -1.13 -13.72 4.92
CA GLU A 93 -0.70 -15.12 5.08
C GLU A 93 0.09 -15.31 6.36
N VAL A 94 1.00 -14.40 6.67
CA VAL A 94 1.81 -14.46 7.91
C VAL A 94 0.91 -14.38 9.15
N HIS A 95 -0.06 -13.49 9.16
CA HIS A 95 -0.98 -13.38 10.29
C HIS A 95 -1.82 -14.65 10.47
N LEU A 96 -2.30 -15.23 9.38
CA LEU A 96 -3.16 -16.42 9.44
C LEU A 96 -2.38 -17.70 9.78
N ALA A 97 -1.18 -17.85 9.22
CA ALA A 97 -0.44 -19.11 9.28
C ALA A 97 0.65 -19.15 10.36
N ILE A 98 1.20 -18.01 10.76
CA ILE A 98 2.41 -17.97 11.59
C ILE A 98 2.18 -17.26 12.91
N THR A 99 1.76 -15.99 12.89
CA THR A 99 1.69 -15.16 14.10
C THR A 99 0.38 -15.28 14.86
N GLY A 100 -0.70 -15.70 14.19
CA GLY A 100 -2.00 -15.83 14.82
C GLY A 100 -2.68 -14.51 15.18
N GLY A 101 -2.14 -13.38 14.74
CA GLY A 101 -2.73 -12.07 14.93
C GLY A 101 -3.88 -11.80 13.95
N SER A 102 -4.59 -10.69 14.15
CA SER A 102 -5.68 -10.31 13.25
C SER A 102 -5.14 -9.77 11.92
N PRO A 103 -5.55 -10.32 10.77
CA PRO A 103 -5.13 -9.82 9.46
C PRO A 103 -5.96 -8.63 8.96
N VAL A 104 -6.91 -8.14 9.74
CA VAL A 104 -7.91 -7.14 9.29
C VAL A 104 -7.23 -5.88 8.75
N PHE A 105 -6.23 -5.36 9.46
CA PHE A 105 -5.51 -4.16 9.02
C PHE A 105 -4.82 -4.38 7.67
N ALA A 106 -4.16 -5.52 7.50
CA ALA A 106 -3.49 -5.89 6.24
C ALA A 106 -4.52 -6.07 5.10
N ILE A 107 -5.69 -6.64 5.39
CA ILE A 107 -6.76 -6.81 4.40
C ILE A 107 -7.28 -5.44 3.95
N VAL A 108 -7.50 -4.52 4.88
CA VAL A 108 -7.97 -3.16 4.54
C VAL A 108 -6.94 -2.46 3.65
N LEU A 109 -5.66 -2.52 4.01
CA LEU A 109 -4.60 -1.91 3.19
C LEU A 109 -4.48 -2.58 1.82
N LEU A 110 -4.67 -3.90 1.76
CA LEU A 110 -4.68 -4.65 0.50
C LEU A 110 -5.80 -4.15 -0.43
N VAL A 111 -7.01 -4.03 0.09
CA VAL A 111 -8.16 -3.57 -0.69
C VAL A 111 -7.92 -2.15 -1.22
N LEU A 112 -7.40 -1.26 -0.38
CA LEU A 112 -7.11 0.11 -0.78
C LEU A 112 -6.00 0.17 -1.83
N ALA A 113 -4.94 -0.62 -1.68
CA ALA A 113 -3.84 -0.67 -2.64
C ALA A 113 -4.30 -1.22 -4.00
N VAL A 114 -5.11 -2.27 -4.01
CA VAL A 114 -5.71 -2.82 -5.24
C VAL A 114 -6.60 -1.78 -5.91
N GLY A 115 -7.39 -1.04 -5.13
CA GLY A 115 -8.22 0.05 -5.65
C GLY A 115 -7.41 1.13 -6.33
N VAL A 116 -6.27 1.52 -5.75
CA VAL A 116 -5.37 2.52 -6.35
C VAL A 116 -4.75 2.00 -7.64
N THR A 117 -4.30 0.75 -7.67
CA THR A 117 -3.77 0.12 -8.88
C THR A 117 -4.81 0.14 -10.00
N TRP A 118 -6.02 -0.31 -9.68
CA TRP A 118 -7.14 -0.35 -10.62
C TRP A 118 -7.47 1.04 -11.18
N TYR A 119 -7.52 2.06 -10.31
CA TYR A 119 -7.78 3.44 -10.69
C TYR A 119 -6.73 3.95 -11.68
N HIS A 120 -5.45 3.72 -11.39
CA HIS A 120 -4.37 4.18 -12.26
C HIS A 120 -4.36 3.48 -13.61
N GLU A 121 -4.70 2.20 -13.67
CA GLU A 121 -4.76 1.48 -14.93
C GLU A 121 -5.93 1.92 -15.82
N LEU A 122 -7.08 2.18 -15.23
CA LEU A 122 -8.28 2.50 -16.00
C LEU A 122 -8.42 3.99 -16.32
N TYR A 123 -8.05 4.86 -15.40
CA TYR A 123 -8.33 6.30 -15.52
C TYR A 123 -7.10 7.15 -15.81
N LEU A 124 -5.92 6.63 -15.53
CA LEU A 124 -4.65 7.34 -15.75
C LEU A 124 -3.66 6.39 -16.45
N PRO A 125 -3.92 6.04 -17.73
CA PRO A 125 -3.02 5.11 -18.42
C PRO A 125 -1.63 5.70 -18.52
N TRP A 126 -0.66 4.92 -18.08
CA TRP A 126 0.74 5.34 -17.93
C TRP A 126 1.47 5.61 -19.25
N HIS A 127 0.88 5.19 -20.35
CA HIS A 127 1.43 5.39 -21.68
C HIS A 127 0.97 6.69 -22.36
N GLN A 128 0.27 7.56 -21.64
CA GLN A 128 -0.11 8.88 -22.14
C GLN A 128 0.81 9.97 -21.65
#